data_1b85b7cf31af9c55aa4b0b3ffcdd40d2
#
_entry.id   1b85b7cf31af9c55aa4b0b3ffcdd40d2
#
_cell.length_a   1.000
_cell.length_b   1.000
_cell.length_c   1.000
_cell.angle_alpha   90.00
_cell.angle_beta   90.00
_cell.angle_gamma   90.00
#
_symmetry.space_group_name_H-M   'P 1'
#
loop_
_entity.id
_entity.type
_entity.pdbx_description
1 polymer ?
#
loop_
_entity_poly.entity_id
_entity_poly.type
_entity_poly.pdbx_seq_one_letter_code
_entity_poly.pdbx_strand_id
1 'polypeptide(L)' 'MNIKETKKNIILAGHIAVEELIKVAKEAIVDSDEDISADRLKNAAATKKLAIFDAFEILKRIEEEDNILE' A
#
# COMPACT_ATOMS: atom_id res chain seq x y z
N MET A 1 26.41 9.88 -7.93
CA MET A 1 25.09 9.22 -7.86
C MET A 1 24.50 9.09 -9.26
N ASN A 2 24.05 7.91 -9.62
CA ASN A 2 23.35 7.69 -10.90
C ASN A 2 21.85 7.84 -10.65
N ILE A 3 21.28 8.94 -11.13
CA ILE A 3 19.87 9.26 -10.89
C ILE A 3 18.92 8.18 -11.46
N LYS A 4 19.22 7.69 -12.65
CA LYS A 4 18.40 6.67 -13.28
C LYS A 4 18.38 5.37 -12.46
N GLU A 5 19.53 4.96 -11.98
CA GLU A 5 19.64 3.77 -11.15
C GLU A 5 18.95 3.95 -9.81
N THR A 6 19.10 5.13 -9.22
CA THR A 6 18.43 5.47 -7.97
C THR A 6 16.90 5.43 -8.15
N LYS A 7 16.39 5.95 -9.27
CA LYS A 7 14.95 5.88 -9.55
C LYS A 7 14.47 4.44 -9.66
N LYS A 8 15.23 3.58 -10.31
CA LYS A 8 14.88 2.16 -10.41
C LYS A 8 14.79 1.51 -9.04
N ASN A 9 15.70 1.87 -8.15
CA ASN A 9 15.69 1.34 -6.78
C ASN A 9 14.47 1.83 -6.00
N ILE A 10 14.08 3.08 -6.20
CA ILE A 10 12.88 3.63 -5.57
C ILE A 10 11.63 2.93 -6.10
N ILE A 11 11.58 2.69 -7.41
CA ILE A 11 10.46 1.97 -8.03
C ILE A 11 10.35 0.56 -7.45
N LEU A 12 11.47 -0.12 -7.31
CA LEU A 12 11.49 -1.46 -6.71
C LEU A 12 10.97 -1.42 -5.28
N ALA A 13 11.42 -0.44 -4.49
CA ALA A 13 10.93 -0.26 -3.12
C ALA A 13 9.42 0.02 -3.11
N GLY A 14 8.95 0.78 -4.09
CA GLY A 14 7.51 1.05 -4.25
C GLY A 14 6.70 -0.20 -4.51
N HIS A 15 7.20 -1.10 -5.35
CA HIS A 15 6.54 -2.39 -5.59
C HIS A 15 6.43 -3.22 -4.31
N ILE A 16 7.48 -3.23 -3.51
CA ILE A 16 7.48 -3.95 -2.23
C ILE A 16 6.46 -3.32 -1.28
N ALA A 17 6.41 -1.99 -1.22
CA ALA A 17 5.45 -1.29 -0.37
C ALA A 17 4.01 -1.61 -0.78
N VAL A 18 3.73 -1.67 -2.10
CA VAL A 18 2.40 -2.03 -2.59
C VAL A 18 2.02 -3.45 -2.12
N GLU A 19 2.94 -4.40 -2.20
CA GLU A 19 2.69 -5.76 -1.73
C GLU A 19 2.36 -5.79 -0.24
N GLU A 20 3.06 -5.00 0.56
CA GLU A 20 2.80 -4.91 1.99
C GLU A 20 1.44 -4.28 2.28
N LEU A 21 1.08 -3.23 1.52
CA LEU A 21 -0.23 -2.60 1.65
C LEU A 21 -1.36 -3.56 1.27
N ILE A 22 -1.14 -4.40 0.27
CA ILE A 22 -2.09 -5.44 -0.10
C ILE A 22 -2.31 -6.41 1.06
N LYS A 23 -1.25 -6.79 1.75
CA LYS A 23 -1.36 -7.67 2.92
C LYS A 23 -2.21 -7.03 4.01
N VAL A 24 -2.00 -5.75 4.28
CA VAL A 24 -2.80 -5.01 5.26
C VAL A 24 -4.27 -5.00 4.83
N ALA A 25 -4.53 -4.73 3.55
CA ALA A 25 -5.90 -4.68 3.03
C ALA A 25 -6.60 -6.03 3.11
N LYS A 26 -5.86 -7.13 2.96
CA LYS A 26 -6.40 -8.49 3.03
C LYS A 26 -6.55 -9.02 4.44
N GLU A 27 -5.92 -8.40 5.40
CA GLU A 27 -5.96 -8.86 6.77
C GLU A 27 -7.39 -8.86 7.29
N ALA A 28 -7.80 -9.99 7.85
CA ALA A 28 -9.17 -10.12 8.36
C ALA A 28 -9.37 -9.24 9.58
N ILE A 29 -10.53 -8.62 9.67
CA ILE A 29 -10.91 -7.88 10.86
C ILE A 29 -11.48 -8.91 11.82
N VAL A 30 -10.58 -9.64 12.48
CA VAL A 30 -10.97 -10.68 13.41
C VAL A 30 -10.59 -10.25 14.81
N ASP A 31 -11.60 -10.28 15.69
CA ASP A 31 -11.33 -10.20 17.10
C ASP A 31 -11.63 -11.57 17.68
N SER A 32 -10.77 -12.05 18.56
CA SER A 32 -10.97 -13.35 19.20
C SER A 32 -12.19 -13.35 20.12
N ASP A 33 -12.64 -12.17 20.51
CA ASP A 33 -13.88 -12.01 21.26
C ASP A 33 -15.02 -11.71 20.29
N GLU A 34 -16.18 -12.24 20.55
CA GLU A 34 -17.32 -12.20 19.65
C GLU A 34 -17.81 -10.78 19.32
N ASP A 35 -17.49 -9.82 20.16
CA ASP A 35 -17.99 -8.46 20.00
C ASP A 35 -16.85 -7.49 19.67
N ILE A 36 -16.64 -7.25 18.39
CA ILE A 36 -15.81 -6.14 17.97
C ILE A 36 -16.61 -4.87 18.17
N SER A 37 -16.06 -3.92 18.93
CA SER A 37 -16.71 -2.63 19.09
C SER A 37 -16.82 -1.93 17.74
N ALA A 38 -17.85 -1.11 17.58
CA ALA A 38 -18.06 -0.35 16.36
C ALA A 38 -16.84 0.55 16.03
N ASP A 39 -16.21 1.10 17.07
CA ASP A 39 -15.03 1.95 16.88
C ASP A 39 -13.85 1.17 16.33
N ARG A 40 -13.61 -0.04 16.85
CA ARG A 40 -12.50 -0.88 16.36
C ARG A 40 -12.74 -1.33 14.94
N LEU A 41 -13.97 -1.72 14.62
CA LEU A 41 -14.32 -2.11 13.26
C LEU A 41 -14.15 -0.94 12.30
N LYS A 42 -14.60 0.23 12.69
CA LYS A 42 -14.46 1.45 11.87
C LYS A 42 -13.00 1.79 11.65
N ASN A 43 -12.17 1.73 12.68
CA ASN A 43 -10.75 2.02 12.58
C ASN A 43 -10.04 1.03 11.67
N ALA A 44 -10.36 -0.26 11.80
CA ALA A 44 -9.77 -1.28 10.95
C ALA A 44 -10.17 -1.09 9.49
N ALA A 45 -11.43 -0.77 9.24
CA ALA A 45 -11.92 -0.50 7.89
C ALA A 45 -11.25 0.74 7.28
N ALA A 46 -11.09 1.79 8.08
CA ALA A 46 -10.40 3.01 7.63
C ALA A 46 -8.94 2.73 7.28
N THR A 47 -8.26 1.92 8.08
CA THR A 47 -6.87 1.52 7.82
C THR A 47 -6.76 0.78 6.50
N LYS A 48 -7.68 -0.14 6.23
CA LYS A 48 -7.70 -0.89 4.97
C LYS A 48 -7.97 0.02 3.77
N LYS A 49 -8.88 0.96 3.92
CA LYS A 49 -9.19 1.92 2.88
C LYS A 49 -7.95 2.75 2.54
N LEU A 50 -7.24 3.23 3.56
CA LEU A 50 -6.01 3.99 3.35
C LEU A 50 -4.95 3.15 2.65
N ALA A 51 -4.80 1.88 3.06
CA ALA A 51 -3.84 0.99 2.43
C ALA A 51 -4.14 0.80 0.95
N ILE A 52 -5.40 0.62 0.59
CA ILE A 52 -5.82 0.45 -0.81
C ILE A 52 -5.56 1.71 -1.61
N PHE A 53 -5.95 2.86 -1.08
CA PHE A 53 -5.76 4.14 -1.76
C PHE A 53 -4.28 4.46 -1.93
N ASP A 54 -3.48 4.22 -0.90
CA ASP A 54 -2.03 4.44 -0.96
C ASP A 54 -1.38 3.51 -1.99
N ALA A 55 -1.84 2.26 -2.07
CA ALA A 55 -1.34 1.33 -3.08
C ALA A 55 -1.62 1.84 -4.49
N PHE A 56 -2.81 2.36 -4.75
CA PHE A 56 -3.14 2.94 -6.05
C PHE A 56 -2.28 4.17 -6.36
N GLU A 57 -2.06 5.03 -5.39
CA GLU A 57 -1.21 6.21 -5.58
C GLU A 57 0.22 5.82 -5.92
N ILE A 58 0.77 4.85 -5.20
CA ILE A 58 2.12 4.37 -5.45
C ILE A 58 2.22 3.77 -6.86
N LEU A 59 1.26 2.92 -7.25
CA LEU A 59 1.23 2.32 -8.58
C LEU A 59 1.17 3.36 -9.67
N LYS A 60 0.33 4.36 -9.50
CA LYS A 60 0.20 5.44 -10.47
C LYS A 60 1.53 6.15 -10.66
N ARG A 61 2.22 6.45 -9.57
CA ARG A 61 3.50 7.13 -9.62
C ARG A 61 4.57 6.25 -10.27
N ILE A 62 4.56 4.96 -9.97
CA ILE A 62 5.47 4.01 -10.59
C ILE A 62 5.28 3.99 -12.10
N GLU A 63 4.03 3.92 -12.56
CA GLU A 63 3.73 3.92 -14.00
C GLU A 63 4.24 5.18 -14.68
N GLU A 64 4.04 6.33 -14.05
CA GLU A 64 4.53 7.60 -14.58
C GLU A 64 6.05 7.61 -14.72
N GLU A 65 6.75 7.13 -13.71
CA GLU A 65 8.22 7.12 -13.72
C GLU A 65 8.77 6.08 -14.70
N ASP A 66 8.13 4.93 -14.81
CA ASP A 66 8.54 3.91 -15.79
C ASP A 66 8.45 4.43 -17.22
N ASN A 67 7.38 5.15 -17.53
CA ASN A 67 7.20 5.75 -18.84
C ASN A 67 8.33 6.75 -19.18
N ILE A 68 8.80 7.48 -18.18
CA ILE A 68 9.88 8.44 -18.36
C ILE A 68 11.21 7.72 -18.58
N LEU A 69 11.40 6.55 -17.95
CA LEU A 69 12.63 5.79 -18.05
C LEU A 69 12.78 5.07 -19.39
N GLU A 70 11.69 4.82 -20.08
CA GLU A 70 11.73 4.23 -21.40
C GLU A 70 12.19 5.25 -22.43
#